data_dcbb37f4ec1d0751d0af838f0cbbc372
#
_entry.id   dcbb37f4ec1d0751d0af838f0cbbc372
#
_cell.length_a   1.000
_cell.length_b   1.000
_cell.length_c   1.000
_cell.angle_alpha   90.00
_cell.angle_beta   90.00
_cell.angle_gamma   90.00
#
_symmetry.space_group_name_H-M   'P 1'
#
loop_
_entity.id
_entity.type
_entity.pdbx_description
1 polymer ?
#
loop_
_entity_poly.entity_id
_entity_poly.type
_entity_poly.pdbx_seq_one_letter_code
_entity_poly.pdbx_strand_id
1 'polypeptide(L)'
;MSAFTRRTILSAIAASGAGIAPSVSRAQQSAPAESPGARFSYDDLIKKAADIAAAPFDGNVPPLPEALAKLDFDAWREIRFRPDKGVIGKQGSPFTLQTFHLGHLFKRAVKINILRDGLSTPYLYSPALFDYGKAKFDKPLPPDLGFAGFRVHYPLNHPKNTDELVSFLGSSYFRVLGRGQQYGLSARALSVNTGLLDNNEEFPFYREFWIDAGDANSDHVTILALLDSASLTGAYRFDVFPREESVVEVTATVFTRSPQQGIGMAPLTSMFFMGENDRHYNDRNHYDDFRPEMHDSDGLLIQSGKGDWSWRPLKNPFIQKVSYFDASDIRGYGLAQRDRAFDHYQDIELAYEARPTYWIEPRGKWGEGRLELIELATKDETADNVVLAWRPKEPVAPGKPFSFGYRLTALLEDARLSPAGRVVNTFSAPVGALGSGEQGGPGSRRFMMDFAGGDVGFHLVDAGAVEVVASVSNGKIVRSFITPNAKVNGLRATIDVSIAARTSTDMRVFLRAAGQPLTETWVYTWNDE
;
A
#
# COMPACT_ATOMS: atom_id res chain seq x y z
N MET A 1 -3.69 10.19 -19.17
CA MET A 1 -3.87 10.00 -17.71
C MET A 1 -2.51 10.15 -17.07
N SER A 2 -2.27 11.19 -16.27
CA SER A 2 -0.96 11.37 -15.64
C SER A 2 -0.95 10.50 -14.37
N ALA A 3 -0.20 9.42 -14.42
CA ALA A 3 0.06 8.60 -13.25
C ALA A 3 0.79 9.47 -12.21
N PHE A 4 0.35 9.43 -10.96
CA PHE A 4 1.07 10.02 -9.84
C PHE A 4 2.40 9.29 -9.69
N THR A 5 3.50 9.97 -9.92
CA THR A 5 4.80 9.34 -9.82
C THR A 5 5.26 9.29 -8.37
N ARG A 6 5.87 8.19 -7.97
CA ARG A 6 6.34 7.92 -6.62
C ARG A 6 7.47 8.81 -6.15
N ARG A 7 8.43 9.08 -7.00
CA ARG A 7 9.49 10.08 -6.74
C ARG A 7 8.88 11.40 -6.29
N THR A 8 7.74 11.75 -6.89
CA THR A 8 7.00 12.97 -6.56
C THR A 8 6.52 12.98 -5.10
N ILE A 9 6.17 11.83 -4.53
CA ILE A 9 5.63 11.73 -3.17
C ILE A 9 6.71 11.36 -2.14
N LEU A 10 7.61 10.44 -2.48
CA LEU A 10 8.66 9.95 -1.56
C LEU A 10 9.71 11.02 -1.24
N SER A 11 10.16 11.81 -2.25
CA SER A 11 11.13 12.86 -2.00
C SER A 11 10.60 14.03 -1.15
N ALA A 12 9.28 14.18 -1.01
CA ALA A 12 8.70 15.19 -0.10
C ALA A 12 8.89 14.85 1.38
N ILE A 13 9.26 13.62 1.70
CA ILE A 13 9.24 13.07 3.06
C ILE A 13 10.65 12.91 3.66
N ALA A 14 11.68 12.65 2.85
CA ALA A 14 13.04 12.31 3.30
C ALA A 14 13.90 13.45 3.86
N ALA A 15 13.45 14.70 3.89
CA ALA A 15 14.27 15.85 4.22
C ALA A 15 14.01 16.50 5.59
N SER A 16 13.74 15.72 6.64
CA SER A 16 13.61 16.22 8.03
C SER A 16 14.85 15.92 8.87
N GLY A 17 16.02 16.30 8.41
CA GLY A 17 17.28 16.23 9.15
C GLY A 17 17.61 17.56 9.84
N ALA A 18 17.76 17.51 11.14
CA ALA A 18 18.14 18.45 12.17
C ALA A 18 18.92 19.71 11.77
N GLY A 19 18.40 20.86 12.17
CA GLY A 19 19.15 22.10 12.33
C GLY A 19 18.80 22.75 13.66
N ILE A 20 19.72 22.74 14.62
CA ILE A 20 19.61 23.43 15.92
C ILE A 20 19.97 24.89 15.73
N ALA A 21 19.08 25.81 16.08
CA ALA A 21 19.41 27.22 16.29
C ALA A 21 18.68 27.78 17.54
N PRO A 22 19.24 28.78 18.23
CA PRO A 22 18.93 29.08 19.62
C PRO A 22 17.66 29.90 19.82
N SER A 23 17.03 29.68 20.98
CA SER A 23 15.80 30.29 21.46
C SER A 23 15.92 31.79 21.70
N VAL A 24 15.02 32.57 21.10
CA VAL A 24 14.69 33.92 21.58
C VAL A 24 13.22 33.89 22.04
N SER A 25 13.04 34.08 23.32
CA SER A 25 11.75 34.22 23.99
C SER A 25 11.01 35.47 23.47
N ARG A 26 9.80 35.29 22.94
CA ARG A 26 8.89 36.40 22.61
C ARG A 26 7.49 36.08 23.11
N ALA A 27 6.90 37.06 23.75
CA ALA A 27 5.64 37.04 24.47
C ALA A 27 4.50 36.33 23.73
N GLN A 28 3.82 35.48 24.47
CA GLN A 28 2.59 34.77 24.10
C GLN A 28 1.46 35.78 23.89
N GLN A 29 1.05 35.98 22.64
CA GLN A 29 -0.26 36.55 22.34
C GLN A 29 -1.29 35.43 22.57
N SER A 30 -2.21 35.66 23.50
CA SER A 30 -3.38 34.80 23.76
C SER A 30 -4.18 34.62 22.48
N ALA A 31 -4.37 33.35 22.06
CA ALA A 31 -5.27 32.99 20.99
C ALA A 31 -6.71 33.42 21.34
N PRO A 32 -7.54 33.81 20.34
CA PRO A 32 -8.95 34.10 20.56
C PRO A 32 -9.63 32.90 21.20
N ALA A 33 -10.52 33.13 22.18
CA ALA A 33 -11.32 32.11 22.84
C ALA A 33 -12.13 31.34 21.77
N GLU A 34 -11.84 30.04 21.63
CA GLU A 34 -12.54 29.13 20.71
C GLU A 34 -14.03 29.05 21.13
N SER A 35 -14.94 29.27 20.18
CA SER A 35 -16.36 28.97 20.37
C SER A 35 -16.48 27.48 20.72
N PRO A 36 -17.31 27.08 21.69
CA PRO A 36 -17.47 25.67 22.05
C PRO A 36 -17.93 24.89 20.81
N GLY A 37 -17.13 23.91 20.39
CA GLY A 37 -17.41 23.06 19.24
C GLY A 37 -18.67 22.22 19.44
N ALA A 38 -19.34 21.84 18.36
CA ALA A 38 -20.43 20.89 18.42
C ALA A 38 -19.91 19.47 18.70
N ARG A 39 -20.68 18.66 19.41
CA ARG A 39 -20.35 17.23 19.56
C ARG A 39 -20.39 16.55 18.20
N PHE A 40 -19.43 15.66 17.97
CA PHE A 40 -19.34 14.88 16.73
C PHE A 40 -18.82 13.47 17.01
N SER A 41 -19.50 12.49 16.46
CA SER A 41 -19.22 11.07 16.62
C SER A 41 -19.13 10.35 15.27
N TYR A 42 -18.72 9.08 15.27
CA TYR A 42 -18.76 8.26 14.07
C TYR A 42 -20.19 8.04 13.54
N ASP A 43 -21.20 7.96 14.42
CA ASP A 43 -22.60 7.87 14.00
C ASP A 43 -23.09 9.13 13.29
N ASP A 44 -22.62 10.31 13.72
CA ASP A 44 -22.90 11.57 13.03
C ASP A 44 -22.24 11.62 11.66
N LEU A 45 -21.04 11.04 11.54
CA LEU A 45 -20.35 10.90 10.25
C LEU A 45 -21.12 9.96 9.30
N ILE A 46 -21.64 8.84 9.80
CA ILE A 46 -22.48 7.91 9.02
C ILE A 46 -23.72 8.64 8.47
N LYS A 47 -24.42 9.41 9.30
CA LYS A 47 -25.57 10.21 8.87
C LYS A 47 -25.16 11.23 7.80
N LYS A 48 -24.07 11.95 8.04
CA LYS A 48 -23.54 12.95 7.07
C LYS A 48 -23.21 12.30 5.74
N ALA A 49 -22.59 11.12 5.72
CA ALA A 49 -22.31 10.38 4.50
C ALA A 49 -23.58 9.94 3.77
N ALA A 50 -24.60 9.46 4.51
CA ALA A 50 -25.89 9.09 3.94
C ALA A 50 -26.62 10.30 3.32
N ASP A 51 -26.64 11.44 4.00
CA ASP A 51 -27.27 12.67 3.52
C ASP A 51 -26.59 13.17 2.21
N ILE A 52 -25.27 13.11 2.17
CA ILE A 52 -24.50 13.48 0.96
C ILE A 52 -24.74 12.48 -0.18
N ALA A 53 -24.90 11.19 0.12
CA ALA A 53 -25.21 10.18 -0.91
C ALA A 53 -26.60 10.41 -1.53
N ALA A 54 -27.57 10.93 -0.76
CA ALA A 54 -28.90 11.24 -1.24
C ALA A 54 -28.96 12.47 -2.17
N ALA A 55 -27.91 13.31 -2.14
CA ALA A 55 -27.81 14.50 -3.00
C ALA A 55 -26.97 14.20 -4.25
N PRO A 56 -27.16 14.95 -5.36
CA PRO A 56 -26.27 14.92 -6.50
C PRO A 56 -24.82 15.22 -6.11
N PHE A 57 -23.89 14.54 -6.77
CA PHE A 57 -22.46 14.74 -6.51
C PHE A 57 -22.03 16.17 -6.90
N ASP A 58 -21.44 16.88 -5.96
CA ASP A 58 -20.76 18.14 -6.23
C ASP A 58 -19.24 17.89 -6.39
N GLY A 59 -18.82 17.80 -7.65
CA GLY A 59 -17.41 17.64 -8.03
C GLY A 59 -16.62 18.94 -8.12
N ASN A 60 -17.23 20.09 -7.81
CA ASN A 60 -16.59 21.37 -7.96
C ASN A 60 -15.34 21.50 -7.08
N VAL A 61 -14.24 21.94 -7.70
CA VAL A 61 -12.98 22.24 -7.02
C VAL A 61 -12.70 23.72 -7.21
N PRO A 62 -12.72 24.53 -6.15
CA PRO A 62 -12.34 25.91 -6.25
C PRO A 62 -10.96 26.06 -6.89
N PRO A 63 -10.75 26.99 -7.82
CA PRO A 63 -9.46 27.18 -8.46
C PRO A 63 -8.42 27.65 -7.45
N LEU A 64 -7.23 27.07 -7.51
CA LEU A 64 -6.10 27.55 -6.72
C LEU A 64 -5.61 28.91 -7.25
N PRO A 65 -5.05 29.77 -6.38
CA PRO A 65 -4.26 30.92 -6.83
C PRO A 65 -3.23 30.47 -7.88
N GLU A 66 -3.08 31.27 -8.93
CA GLU A 66 -2.25 30.92 -10.09
C GLU A 66 -0.81 30.58 -9.69
N ALA A 67 -0.25 31.29 -8.72
CA ALA A 67 1.08 31.05 -8.18
C ALA A 67 1.24 29.65 -7.57
N LEU A 68 0.20 29.10 -6.92
CA LEU A 68 0.21 27.74 -6.38
C LEU A 68 -0.07 26.68 -7.45
N ALA A 69 -0.95 27.01 -8.40
CA ALA A 69 -1.32 26.09 -9.48
C ALA A 69 -0.14 25.81 -10.46
N LYS A 70 0.80 26.75 -10.57
CA LYS A 70 1.98 26.68 -11.43
C LYS A 70 3.24 26.10 -10.76
N LEU A 71 3.20 25.81 -9.46
CA LEU A 71 4.33 25.19 -8.79
C LEU A 71 4.66 23.85 -9.45
N ASP A 72 5.93 23.66 -9.78
CA ASP A 72 6.45 22.34 -10.06
C ASP A 72 6.60 21.53 -8.77
N PHE A 73 7.03 20.30 -8.91
CA PHE A 73 7.17 19.41 -7.77
C PHE A 73 8.20 19.90 -6.75
N ASP A 74 9.37 20.34 -7.21
CA ASP A 74 10.46 20.75 -6.33
C ASP A 74 10.10 21.99 -5.53
N ALA A 75 9.46 22.99 -6.17
CA ALA A 75 8.98 24.18 -5.49
C ALA A 75 7.87 23.86 -4.48
N TRP A 76 6.95 22.94 -4.83
CA TRP A 76 5.91 22.51 -3.90
C TRP A 76 6.49 21.76 -2.70
N ARG A 77 7.48 20.90 -2.89
CA ARG A 77 8.17 20.14 -1.85
C ARG A 77 8.90 21.03 -0.85
N GLU A 78 9.39 22.19 -1.28
CA GLU A 78 10.04 23.16 -0.41
C GLU A 78 9.07 23.83 0.58
N ILE A 79 7.75 23.80 0.32
CA ILE A 79 6.73 24.31 1.25
C ILE A 79 6.56 23.30 2.38
N ARG A 80 7.06 23.63 3.57
CA ARG A 80 7.09 22.73 4.72
C ARG A 80 6.23 23.26 5.86
N PHE A 81 5.50 22.36 6.50
CA PHE A 81 4.80 22.69 7.74
C PHE A 81 5.82 22.98 8.86
N ARG A 82 5.52 23.97 9.69
CA ARG A 82 6.35 24.33 10.84
C ARG A 82 6.08 23.40 12.02
N PRO A 83 7.03 22.55 12.44
CA PRO A 83 6.78 21.52 13.44
C PRO A 83 6.30 22.06 14.78
N ASP A 84 6.72 23.29 15.17
CA ASP A 84 6.30 23.96 16.39
C ASP A 84 4.80 24.33 16.45
N LYS A 85 4.08 24.19 15.32
CA LYS A 85 2.64 24.46 15.18
C LYS A 85 1.76 23.20 15.19
N GLY A 86 2.36 22.03 15.36
CA GLY A 86 1.70 20.72 15.12
C GLY A 86 0.92 20.14 16.29
N VAL A 87 0.47 20.91 17.28
CA VAL A 87 -0.23 20.39 18.47
C VAL A 87 -1.68 20.06 18.19
N ILE A 88 -2.09 18.77 18.38
CA ILE A 88 -3.46 18.32 18.17
C ILE A 88 -4.15 17.70 19.38
N GLY A 89 -3.43 16.96 20.22
CA GLY A 89 -3.98 16.30 21.41
C GLY A 89 -4.15 17.23 22.61
N LYS A 90 -4.58 16.66 23.73
CA LYS A 90 -4.48 17.30 25.05
C LYS A 90 -3.01 17.45 25.44
N GLN A 91 -2.76 18.26 26.45
CA GLN A 91 -1.40 18.46 26.96
C GLN A 91 -0.73 17.11 27.28
N GLY A 92 0.46 16.89 26.73
CA GLY A 92 1.23 15.67 26.91
C GLY A 92 0.92 14.55 25.91
N SER A 93 -0.04 14.72 24.99
CA SER A 93 -0.25 13.74 23.93
C SER A 93 1.03 13.51 23.12
N PRO A 94 1.40 12.24 22.81
CA PRO A 94 2.59 11.95 22.03
C PRO A 94 2.40 12.21 20.53
N PHE A 95 1.16 12.47 20.09
CA PHE A 95 0.82 12.67 18.68
C PHE A 95 0.88 14.15 18.29
N THR A 96 1.48 14.43 17.14
CA THR A 96 1.52 15.77 16.56
C THR A 96 1.05 15.77 15.12
N LEU A 97 0.36 16.83 14.70
CA LEU A 97 -0.17 17.01 13.35
C LEU A 97 0.73 17.92 12.53
N GLN A 98 0.98 17.54 11.30
CA GLN A 98 1.52 18.41 10.27
C GLN A 98 0.65 18.31 9.03
N THR A 99 0.35 19.44 8.40
CA THR A 99 -0.50 19.47 7.21
C THR A 99 0.32 19.66 5.94
N PHE A 100 -0.22 19.20 4.80
CA PHE A 100 0.34 19.43 3.48
C PHE A 100 -0.30 20.63 2.82
N HIS A 101 0.53 21.45 2.20
CA HIS A 101 0.08 22.64 1.47
C HIS A 101 -0.52 22.26 0.11
N LEU A 102 -1.55 22.99 -0.34
CA LEU A 102 -2.07 22.88 -1.69
C LEU A 102 -1.04 23.37 -2.73
N GLY A 103 -1.07 22.80 -3.91
CA GLY A 103 -0.20 23.16 -5.03
C GLY A 103 0.14 21.96 -5.90
N HIS A 104 0.81 22.19 -7.02
CA HIS A 104 1.22 21.15 -7.96
C HIS A 104 0.04 20.22 -8.35
N LEU A 105 0.11 18.93 -8.04
CA LEU A 105 -0.97 17.96 -8.29
C LEU A 105 -2.08 17.98 -7.23
N PHE A 106 -1.81 18.54 -6.05
CA PHE A 106 -2.73 18.53 -4.91
C PHE A 106 -3.58 19.82 -4.92
N LYS A 107 -4.63 19.83 -5.73
CA LYS A 107 -5.46 21.02 -5.98
C LYS A 107 -6.76 21.03 -5.18
N ARG A 108 -7.17 19.90 -4.61
CA ARG A 108 -8.40 19.76 -3.83
C ARG A 108 -8.10 19.91 -2.35
N ALA A 109 -8.74 20.87 -1.71
CA ALA A 109 -8.64 21.06 -0.27
C ALA A 109 -9.46 20.02 0.49
N VAL A 110 -8.93 19.61 1.64
CA VAL A 110 -9.63 18.84 2.66
C VAL A 110 -9.87 19.72 3.89
N LYS A 111 -11.02 19.52 4.56
CA LYS A 111 -11.30 20.14 5.84
C LYS A 111 -10.73 19.25 6.95
N ILE A 112 -10.15 19.86 7.97
CA ILE A 112 -9.61 19.16 9.14
C ILE A 112 -10.27 19.74 10.39
N ASN A 113 -10.76 18.88 11.25
CA ASN A 113 -11.29 19.21 12.56
C ASN A 113 -10.52 18.44 13.64
N ILE A 114 -10.33 19.06 14.78
CA ILE A 114 -9.74 18.41 15.96
C ILE A 114 -10.87 18.04 16.91
N LEU A 115 -10.88 16.78 17.33
CA LEU A 115 -11.79 16.29 18.38
C LEU A 115 -11.10 16.34 19.73
N ARG A 116 -11.77 16.98 20.72
CA ARG A 116 -11.36 16.96 22.12
C ARG A 116 -12.60 16.68 22.98
N ASP A 117 -12.60 15.57 23.69
CA ASP A 117 -13.77 15.14 24.50
C ASP A 117 -15.08 15.04 23.69
N GLY A 118 -14.96 14.63 22.43
CA GLY A 118 -16.09 14.54 21.49
C GLY A 118 -16.55 15.89 20.94
N LEU A 119 -15.89 17.00 21.24
CA LEU A 119 -16.17 18.32 20.68
C LEU A 119 -15.28 18.57 19.45
N SER A 120 -15.91 18.93 18.34
CA SER A 120 -15.26 19.19 17.06
C SER A 120 -14.93 20.68 16.92
N THR A 121 -13.66 20.99 16.68
CA THR A 121 -13.18 22.36 16.40
C THR A 121 -12.45 22.38 15.06
N PRO A 122 -12.81 23.27 14.12
CA PRO A 122 -12.11 23.37 12.84
C PRO A 122 -10.63 23.75 13.03
N TYR A 123 -9.74 23.02 12.34
CA TYR A 123 -8.33 23.38 12.22
C TYR A 123 -8.14 24.27 10.99
N LEU A 124 -8.02 25.57 11.23
CA LEU A 124 -8.04 26.56 10.15
C LEU A 124 -6.64 26.70 9.52
N TYR A 125 -6.64 26.87 8.19
CA TYR A 125 -5.43 27.21 7.45
C TYR A 125 -4.94 28.61 7.84
N SER A 126 -3.62 28.72 7.94
CA SER A 126 -2.93 30.01 8.01
C SER A 126 -1.60 29.90 7.27
N PRO A 127 -1.20 30.88 6.47
CA PRO A 127 0.14 30.92 5.87
C PRO A 127 1.27 30.81 6.89
N ALA A 128 1.06 31.27 8.13
CA ALA A 128 2.04 31.19 9.22
C ALA A 128 2.34 29.76 9.70
N LEU A 129 1.54 28.78 9.29
CA LEU A 129 1.78 27.35 9.58
C LEU A 129 2.92 26.76 8.73
N PHE A 130 3.34 27.46 7.67
CA PHE A 130 4.27 26.94 6.68
C PHE A 130 5.55 27.78 6.58
N ASP A 131 6.63 27.11 6.22
CA ASP A 131 7.83 27.69 5.66
C ASP A 131 7.80 27.46 4.15
N TYR A 132 7.92 28.52 3.38
CA TYR A 132 7.78 28.46 1.93
C TYR A 132 9.11 28.28 1.19
N GLY A 133 10.22 28.16 1.91
CA GLY A 133 11.54 27.98 1.30
C GLY A 133 11.87 29.08 0.29
N LYS A 134 12.12 28.69 -0.96
CA LYS A 134 12.42 29.65 -2.05
C LYS A 134 11.17 30.18 -2.76
N ALA A 135 9.99 29.60 -2.50
CA ALA A 135 8.76 30.05 -3.15
C ALA A 135 8.38 31.45 -2.68
N LYS A 136 8.19 32.36 -3.63
CA LYS A 136 7.78 33.75 -3.37
C LYS A 136 6.42 33.99 -4.02
N PHE A 137 5.55 34.66 -3.29
CA PHE A 137 4.22 35.00 -3.74
C PHE A 137 4.08 36.54 -3.81
N ASP A 138 3.73 37.07 -4.98
CA ASP A 138 3.54 38.50 -5.18
C ASP A 138 2.35 39.08 -4.40
N LYS A 139 1.40 38.19 -4.04
CA LYS A 139 0.21 38.53 -3.25
C LYS A 139 0.10 37.57 -2.05
N PRO A 140 -0.43 38.05 -0.91
CA PRO A 140 -0.73 37.19 0.22
C PRO A 140 -1.65 36.03 -0.20
N LEU A 141 -1.37 34.83 0.31
CA LEU A 141 -2.22 33.68 0.09
C LEU A 141 -3.56 33.83 0.83
N PRO A 142 -4.67 33.36 0.25
CA PRO A 142 -5.98 33.39 0.90
C PRO A 142 -5.95 32.72 2.28
N PRO A 143 -6.59 33.29 3.31
CA PRO A 143 -6.60 32.72 4.66
C PRO A 143 -7.51 31.47 4.78
N ASP A 144 -8.34 31.21 3.78
CA ASP A 144 -9.29 30.10 3.69
C ASP A 144 -8.89 29.02 2.68
N LEU A 145 -7.62 29.00 2.28
CA LEU A 145 -7.11 28.10 1.24
C LEU A 145 -7.35 26.61 1.56
N GLY A 146 -7.27 26.21 2.83
CA GLY A 146 -7.35 24.82 3.26
C GLY A 146 -6.04 24.06 3.07
N PHE A 147 -6.09 22.72 3.20
CA PHE A 147 -4.94 21.82 3.19
C PHE A 147 -5.08 20.75 2.12
N ALA A 148 -3.97 20.25 1.58
CA ALA A 148 -3.97 19.13 0.65
C ALA A 148 -4.18 17.78 1.35
N GLY A 149 -3.89 17.71 2.64
CA GLY A 149 -3.90 16.55 3.47
C GLY A 149 -3.10 16.78 4.74
N PHE A 150 -2.78 15.71 5.46
CA PHE A 150 -2.03 15.78 6.70
C PHE A 150 -1.26 14.51 6.99
N ARG A 151 -0.35 14.60 7.96
CA ARG A 151 0.35 13.49 8.57
C ARG A 151 0.36 13.63 10.08
N VAL A 152 0.30 12.48 10.76
CA VAL A 152 0.44 12.41 12.22
C VAL A 152 1.82 11.85 12.53
N HIS A 153 2.52 12.53 13.39
CA HIS A 153 3.82 12.14 13.89
C HIS A 153 3.72 11.55 15.30
N TYR A 154 4.61 10.61 15.57
CA TYR A 154 4.75 9.91 16.84
C TYR A 154 6.24 9.57 17.09
N PRO A 155 6.76 9.50 18.33
CA PRO A 155 8.13 9.07 18.60
C PRO A 155 8.30 7.55 18.39
N LEU A 156 8.33 7.12 17.11
CA LEU A 156 8.28 5.72 16.70
C LEU A 156 9.65 5.04 16.81
N ASN A 157 10.70 5.68 16.30
CA ASN A 157 12.06 5.14 16.27
C ASN A 157 12.89 5.55 17.49
N HIS A 158 12.70 6.78 17.96
CA HIS A 158 13.45 7.32 19.08
C HIS A 158 12.60 8.26 19.93
N PRO A 159 12.62 8.16 21.29
CA PRO A 159 11.74 8.94 22.17
C PRO A 159 11.85 10.47 22.05
N LYS A 160 12.98 10.98 21.53
CA LYS A 160 13.22 12.43 21.37
C LYS A 160 12.86 12.95 19.98
N ASN A 161 12.58 12.08 19.02
CA ASN A 161 12.28 12.45 17.66
C ASN A 161 10.82 12.07 17.36
N THR A 162 10.16 12.89 16.57
CA THR A 162 8.83 12.55 16.07
C THR A 162 8.94 12.10 14.63
N ASP A 163 8.64 10.83 14.40
CA ASP A 163 8.63 10.22 13.08
C ASP A 163 7.22 10.28 12.49
N GLU A 164 7.10 10.24 11.18
CA GLU A 164 5.81 10.13 10.53
C GLU A 164 5.23 8.73 10.78
N LEU A 165 4.04 8.67 11.41
CA LEU A 165 3.32 7.44 11.71
C LEU A 165 2.32 7.10 10.61
N VAL A 166 1.48 8.06 10.24
CA VAL A 166 0.44 7.90 9.22
C VAL A 166 0.26 9.20 8.45
N SER A 167 0.04 9.10 7.16
CA SER A 167 -0.27 10.25 6.29
C SER A 167 -1.48 10.00 5.40
N PHE A 168 -2.24 11.07 5.14
CA PHE A 168 -3.38 11.13 4.23
C PHE A 168 -3.13 12.24 3.22
N LEU A 169 -2.87 11.88 1.97
CA LEU A 169 -2.57 12.84 0.91
C LEU A 169 -3.01 12.31 -0.45
N GLY A 170 -3.82 13.09 -1.15
CA GLY A 170 -4.30 12.79 -2.49
C GLY A 170 -5.40 11.74 -2.53
N SER A 171 -6.53 12.06 -3.16
CA SER A 171 -7.68 11.16 -3.31
C SER A 171 -8.09 10.49 -1.98
N SER A 172 -8.02 9.17 -1.91
CA SER A 172 -8.29 8.39 -0.70
C SER A 172 -7.09 7.58 -0.21
N TYR A 173 -5.88 8.00 -0.57
CA TYR A 173 -4.66 7.32 -0.16
C TYR A 173 -4.29 7.61 1.29
N PHE A 174 -3.77 6.60 1.95
CA PHE A 174 -3.09 6.74 3.23
C PHE A 174 -1.89 5.78 3.31
N ARG A 175 -0.93 6.15 4.13
CA ARG A 175 0.28 5.36 4.40
C ARG A 175 0.51 5.27 5.88
N VAL A 176 1.04 4.15 6.35
CA VAL A 176 1.39 3.93 7.75
C VAL A 176 2.77 3.29 7.85
N LEU A 177 3.52 3.66 8.87
CA LEU A 177 4.86 3.11 9.14
C LEU A 177 4.91 2.51 10.53
N GLY A 178 5.61 1.39 10.66
CA GLY A 178 6.12 0.85 11.90
C GLY A 178 7.56 1.31 12.18
N ARG A 179 8.16 0.81 13.25
CA ARG A 179 9.53 1.13 13.62
C ARG A 179 10.52 0.64 12.55
N GLY A 180 11.50 1.47 12.21
CA GLY A 180 12.56 1.15 11.25
C GLY A 180 12.11 1.06 9.80
N GLN A 181 10.84 1.43 9.50
CA GLN A 181 10.30 1.32 8.16
C GLN A 181 10.48 2.61 7.36
N GLN A 182 10.58 2.45 6.04
CA GLN A 182 10.56 3.51 5.04
C GLN A 182 9.31 3.40 4.17
N TYR A 183 8.86 4.53 3.60
CA TYR A 183 7.70 4.49 2.72
C TYR A 183 7.95 3.65 1.47
N GLY A 184 7.02 2.76 1.24
CA GLY A 184 6.91 1.94 0.06
C GLY A 184 5.52 2.05 -0.54
N LEU A 185 4.69 1.05 -0.32
CA LEU A 185 3.34 0.96 -0.82
C LEU A 185 2.37 1.91 -0.10
N SER A 186 1.16 2.02 -0.64
CA SER A 186 0.06 2.81 -0.10
C SER A 186 -1.18 1.94 0.08
N ALA A 187 -2.06 2.32 1.01
CA ALA A 187 -3.43 1.84 1.06
C ALA A 187 -4.39 2.93 0.56
N ARG A 188 -5.59 2.54 0.15
CA ARG A 188 -6.68 3.43 -0.25
C ARG A 188 -7.92 3.11 0.59
N ALA A 189 -8.81 4.08 0.79
CA ALA A 189 -10.11 3.81 1.43
C ALA A 189 -10.91 2.79 0.62
N LEU A 190 -11.01 3.06 -0.69
CA LEU A 190 -11.80 2.26 -1.63
C LEU A 190 -11.25 2.43 -3.04
N SER A 191 -11.41 1.42 -3.88
CA SER A 191 -11.23 1.53 -5.32
C SER A 191 -12.56 1.35 -6.04
N VAL A 192 -12.73 2.04 -7.17
CA VAL A 192 -13.95 1.94 -7.98
C VAL A 192 -13.54 1.80 -9.45
N ASN A 193 -13.98 0.72 -10.07
CA ASN A 193 -13.71 0.39 -11.49
C ASN A 193 -12.22 0.34 -11.85
N THR A 194 -11.33 0.11 -10.88
CA THR A 194 -9.90 -0.03 -11.13
C THR A 194 -9.65 -1.27 -11.99
N GLY A 195 -8.84 -1.12 -13.05
CA GLY A 195 -8.46 -2.21 -13.95
C GLY A 195 -9.53 -2.66 -14.95
N LEU A 196 -10.72 -2.09 -14.96
CA LEU A 196 -11.75 -2.39 -15.93
C LEU A 196 -11.45 -1.66 -17.25
N LEU A 197 -11.30 -2.41 -18.35
CA LEU A 197 -10.94 -1.86 -19.66
C LEU A 197 -12.01 -0.91 -20.22
N ASP A 198 -13.29 -1.18 -19.93
CA ASP A 198 -14.43 -0.46 -20.51
C ASP A 198 -14.99 0.65 -19.62
N ASN A 199 -14.47 0.79 -18.40
CA ASN A 199 -14.92 1.79 -17.44
C ASN A 199 -13.75 2.68 -17.00
N ASN A 200 -13.99 3.99 -16.94
CA ASN A 200 -13.02 4.90 -16.34
C ASN A 200 -12.91 4.62 -14.84
N GLU A 201 -11.69 4.49 -14.33
CA GLU A 201 -11.45 4.40 -12.91
C GLU A 201 -11.95 5.67 -12.22
N GLU A 202 -12.71 5.49 -11.16
CA GLU A 202 -13.17 6.56 -10.29
C GLU A 202 -12.27 6.62 -9.04
N PHE A 203 -11.86 7.84 -8.69
CA PHE A 203 -11.02 8.08 -7.52
C PHE A 203 -11.84 8.78 -6.42
N PRO A 204 -12.44 8.02 -5.49
CA PRO A 204 -13.03 8.60 -4.29
C PRO A 204 -11.99 9.42 -3.53
N PHE A 205 -12.40 10.52 -2.92
CA PHE A 205 -11.51 11.42 -2.21
C PHE A 205 -12.08 11.80 -0.84
N TYR A 206 -11.19 12.09 0.10
CA TYR A 206 -11.59 12.61 1.39
C TYR A 206 -11.98 14.08 1.29
N ARG A 207 -13.17 14.42 1.81
CA ARG A 207 -13.63 15.81 1.92
C ARG A 207 -13.27 16.44 3.24
N GLU A 208 -13.37 15.67 4.32
CA GLU A 208 -13.28 16.19 5.67
C GLU A 208 -12.79 15.13 6.64
N PHE A 209 -12.00 15.56 7.62
CA PHE A 209 -11.44 14.72 8.66
C PHE A 209 -11.75 15.27 10.05
N TRP A 210 -11.85 14.36 11.04
CA TRP A 210 -11.91 14.66 12.46
C TRP A 210 -10.86 13.80 13.16
N ILE A 211 -9.93 14.45 13.89
CA ILE A 211 -8.76 13.79 14.46
C ILE A 211 -8.82 13.91 15.97
N ASP A 212 -8.85 12.77 16.66
CA ASP A 212 -8.75 12.65 18.12
C ASP A 212 -7.39 12.01 18.47
N ALA A 213 -6.49 12.82 18.98
CA ALA A 213 -5.15 12.40 19.38
C ALA A 213 -5.04 12.12 20.91
N GLY A 214 -6.17 12.13 21.61
CA GLY A 214 -6.24 11.79 23.01
C GLY A 214 -5.35 12.63 23.92
N ASP A 215 -4.83 12.03 24.98
CA ASP A 215 -3.96 12.62 25.99
C ASP A 215 -2.60 11.89 26.11
N ALA A 216 -1.86 12.16 27.18
CA ALA A 216 -0.54 11.57 27.44
C ALA A 216 -0.53 10.03 27.56
N ASN A 217 -1.67 9.41 27.88
CA ASN A 217 -1.79 7.96 28.06
C ASN A 217 -2.39 7.26 26.85
N SER A 218 -2.70 8.01 25.79
CA SER A 218 -3.34 7.44 24.60
C SER A 218 -2.35 6.61 23.81
N ASP A 219 -2.72 5.36 23.54
CA ASP A 219 -1.92 4.39 22.79
C ASP A 219 -2.22 4.40 21.29
N HIS A 220 -3.18 5.21 20.85
CA HIS A 220 -3.57 5.35 19.45
C HIS A 220 -4.11 6.75 19.14
N VAL A 221 -4.19 7.08 17.85
CA VAL A 221 -4.92 8.23 17.33
C VAL A 221 -6.12 7.74 16.54
N THR A 222 -7.31 8.32 16.79
CA THR A 222 -8.52 8.06 16.00
C THR A 222 -8.70 9.14 14.94
N ILE A 223 -8.93 8.72 13.70
CA ILE A 223 -9.17 9.60 12.54
C ILE A 223 -10.49 9.19 11.91
N LEU A 224 -11.49 10.08 11.94
CA LEU A 224 -12.72 9.93 11.19
C LEU A 224 -12.58 10.66 9.87
N ALA A 225 -13.08 10.06 8.77
CA ALA A 225 -12.94 10.62 7.43
C ALA A 225 -14.23 10.47 6.61
N LEU A 226 -14.65 11.58 6.00
CA LEU A 226 -15.74 11.60 5.03
C LEU A 226 -15.18 11.41 3.63
N LEU A 227 -15.52 10.28 3.01
CA LEU A 227 -15.20 9.97 1.62
C LEU A 227 -16.35 10.38 0.70
N ASP A 228 -16.02 10.86 -0.52
CA ASP A 228 -17.01 11.19 -1.53
C ASP A 228 -16.47 10.98 -2.94
N SER A 229 -17.37 10.68 -3.88
CA SER A 229 -17.10 10.56 -5.32
C SER A 229 -18.41 10.58 -6.12
N ALA A 230 -18.34 10.52 -7.43
CA ALA A 230 -19.53 10.57 -8.27
C ALA A 230 -20.54 9.45 -7.97
N SER A 231 -20.05 8.24 -7.66
CA SER A 231 -20.90 7.06 -7.47
C SER A 231 -21.20 6.70 -6.02
N LEU A 232 -20.44 7.24 -5.04
CA LEU A 232 -20.58 6.83 -3.64
C LEU A 232 -20.07 7.87 -2.64
N THR A 233 -20.49 7.68 -1.37
CA THR A 233 -19.92 8.33 -0.19
C THR A 233 -19.51 7.29 0.84
N GLY A 234 -18.70 7.68 1.82
CA GLY A 234 -18.31 6.77 2.90
C GLY A 234 -17.94 7.48 4.19
N ALA A 235 -18.34 6.89 5.30
CA ALA A 235 -17.88 7.19 6.64
C ALA A 235 -16.79 6.20 7.01
N TYR A 236 -15.60 6.69 7.31
CA TYR A 236 -14.44 5.88 7.69
C TYR A 236 -13.98 6.25 9.09
N ARG A 237 -13.59 5.24 9.86
CA ARG A 237 -12.86 5.38 11.11
C ARG A 237 -11.57 4.59 11.01
N PHE A 238 -10.47 5.25 11.34
CA PHE A 238 -9.13 4.67 11.44
C PHE A 238 -8.65 4.84 12.88
N ASP A 239 -8.39 3.75 13.57
CA ASP A 239 -7.71 3.75 14.86
C ASP A 239 -6.26 3.29 14.60
N VAL A 240 -5.30 4.20 14.71
CA VAL A 240 -3.89 3.97 14.34
C VAL A 240 -3.06 3.77 15.60
N PHE A 241 -2.55 2.57 15.77
CA PHE A 241 -1.75 2.14 16.93
C PHE A 241 -0.26 2.13 16.53
N PRO A 242 0.56 3.08 17.03
CA PRO A 242 2.00 3.07 16.80
C PRO A 242 2.64 1.92 17.55
N ARG A 243 3.35 1.07 16.84
CA ARG A 243 4.05 -0.11 17.39
C ARG A 243 5.31 -0.38 16.57
N GLU A 244 6.07 -1.40 16.95
CA GLU A 244 7.11 -1.94 16.09
C GLU A 244 6.52 -2.29 14.71
N GLU A 245 5.38 -2.94 14.72
CA GLU A 245 4.52 -3.13 13.56
C GLU A 245 3.23 -2.36 13.78
N SER A 246 3.17 -1.16 13.22
CA SER A 246 2.00 -0.31 13.40
C SER A 246 0.75 -0.95 12.81
N VAL A 247 -0.35 -0.80 13.54
CA VAL A 247 -1.65 -1.38 13.18
C VAL A 247 -2.65 -0.26 12.92
N VAL A 248 -3.43 -0.41 11.88
CA VAL A 248 -4.61 0.43 11.61
C VAL A 248 -5.85 -0.44 11.63
N GLU A 249 -6.74 -0.22 12.60
CA GLU A 249 -8.09 -0.78 12.59
C GLU A 249 -8.99 0.13 11.77
N VAL A 250 -9.59 -0.41 10.72
CA VAL A 250 -10.46 0.37 9.84
C VAL A 250 -11.90 -0.13 9.94
N THR A 251 -12.82 0.80 10.14
CA THR A 251 -14.26 0.56 10.03
C THR A 251 -14.83 1.52 8.99
N ALA A 252 -15.63 1.00 8.07
CA ALA A 252 -16.21 1.78 6.98
C ALA A 252 -17.70 1.50 6.82
N THR A 253 -18.46 2.53 6.52
CA THR A 253 -19.86 2.44 6.06
C THR A 253 -20.00 3.28 4.81
N VAL A 254 -20.32 2.62 3.69
CA VAL A 254 -20.38 3.19 2.34
C VAL A 254 -21.83 3.25 1.87
N PHE A 255 -22.19 4.32 1.19
CA PHE A 255 -23.49 4.54 0.56
C PHE A 255 -23.28 4.80 -0.92
N THR A 256 -23.88 4.01 -1.79
CA THR A 256 -23.79 4.20 -3.23
C THR A 256 -24.97 5.00 -3.77
N ARG A 257 -24.70 5.88 -4.76
CA ARG A 257 -25.73 6.64 -5.47
C ARG A 257 -26.40 5.84 -6.57
N SER A 258 -25.71 4.81 -7.06
CA SER A 258 -26.20 3.87 -8.08
C SER A 258 -25.64 2.47 -7.80
N PRO A 259 -26.20 1.39 -8.36
CA PRO A 259 -25.66 0.05 -8.19
C PRO A 259 -24.19 -0.01 -8.60
N GLN A 260 -23.33 -0.59 -7.76
CA GLN A 260 -21.88 -0.67 -8.00
C GLN A 260 -21.41 -2.13 -7.97
N GLN A 261 -20.80 -2.57 -9.05
CA GLN A 261 -20.12 -3.86 -9.16
C GLN A 261 -18.59 -3.73 -9.06
N GLY A 262 -18.06 -2.54 -9.33
CA GLY A 262 -16.64 -2.25 -9.42
C GLY A 262 -15.97 -1.83 -8.11
N ILE A 263 -16.59 -2.05 -6.96
CA ILE A 263 -16.03 -1.67 -5.65
C ILE A 263 -14.96 -2.66 -5.23
N GLY A 264 -13.75 -2.15 -4.94
CA GLY A 264 -12.67 -2.88 -4.29
C GLY A 264 -12.48 -2.41 -2.85
N MET A 265 -12.59 -3.33 -1.90
CA MET A 265 -12.41 -3.09 -0.47
C MET A 265 -10.94 -3.21 -0.08
N ALA A 266 -10.50 -2.41 0.90
CA ALA A 266 -9.14 -2.38 1.43
C ALA A 266 -8.05 -2.46 0.35
N PRO A 267 -8.06 -1.53 -0.64
CA PRO A 267 -7.11 -1.59 -1.73
C PRO A 267 -5.70 -1.25 -1.28
N LEU A 268 -4.73 -1.97 -1.83
CA LEU A 268 -3.30 -1.70 -1.70
C LEU A 268 -2.76 -1.30 -3.06
N THR A 269 -1.80 -0.38 -3.07
CA THR A 269 -1.12 0.09 -4.28
C THR A 269 0.38 0.04 -4.05
N SER A 270 1.12 -0.52 -4.99
CA SER A 270 2.55 -0.74 -4.88
C SER A 270 3.26 -0.51 -6.22
N MET A 271 4.58 -0.57 -6.20
CA MET A 271 5.41 -0.55 -7.39
C MET A 271 6.23 -1.85 -7.47
N PHE A 272 6.24 -2.44 -8.65
CA PHE A 272 7.18 -3.48 -9.06
C PHE A 272 7.72 -3.15 -10.44
N PHE A 273 9.00 -2.85 -10.50
CA PHE A 273 9.67 -2.51 -11.75
C PHE A 273 10.49 -3.68 -12.27
N MET A 274 11.35 -4.25 -11.45
CA MET A 274 12.10 -5.48 -11.72
C MET A 274 12.51 -6.17 -10.41
N GLY A 275 12.62 -7.49 -10.46
CA GLY A 275 13.07 -8.38 -9.39
C GLY A 275 13.70 -9.65 -9.94
N GLU A 276 14.14 -10.57 -9.08
CA GLU A 276 14.87 -11.78 -9.47
C GLU A 276 14.09 -12.70 -10.43
N ASN A 277 12.75 -12.66 -10.38
CA ASN A 277 11.87 -13.46 -11.24
C ASN A 277 11.61 -12.82 -12.62
N ASP A 278 11.86 -11.51 -12.79
CA ASP A 278 11.48 -10.73 -13.97
C ASP A 278 12.62 -9.84 -14.52
N ARG A 279 13.86 -10.05 -14.06
CA ARG A 279 15.03 -9.23 -14.37
C ARG A 279 15.42 -9.23 -15.86
N HIS A 280 15.25 -10.34 -16.54
CA HIS A 280 15.77 -10.58 -17.89
C HIS A 280 14.70 -10.67 -18.96
N TYR A 281 13.46 -10.41 -18.61
CA TYR A 281 12.34 -10.68 -19.51
C TYR A 281 12.24 -9.67 -20.65
N ASN A 282 13.06 -8.61 -20.61
CA ASN A 282 12.89 -7.48 -21.50
C ASN A 282 14.19 -6.97 -22.11
N ASP A 283 14.60 -7.51 -23.25
CA ASP A 283 15.55 -6.84 -24.15
C ASP A 283 15.08 -5.42 -24.56
N ARG A 284 13.79 -5.12 -24.36
CA ARG A 284 13.21 -3.78 -24.62
C ARG A 284 13.38 -2.81 -23.45
N ASN A 285 13.66 -3.31 -22.25
CA ASN A 285 13.85 -2.55 -21.04
C ASN A 285 15.27 -2.79 -20.51
N HIS A 286 16.26 -2.60 -21.36
CA HIS A 286 17.64 -2.55 -20.89
C HIS A 286 17.81 -1.25 -20.12
N TYR A 287 17.79 -1.33 -18.78
CA TYR A 287 18.05 -0.19 -17.92
C TYR A 287 19.55 -0.10 -17.65
N ASP A 288 20.10 1.06 -17.93
CA ASP A 288 21.40 1.46 -17.45
C ASP A 288 21.26 1.95 -16.00
N ASP A 289 21.04 1.00 -15.08
CA ASP A 289 20.87 1.26 -13.65
C ASP A 289 21.74 0.28 -12.85
N PHE A 290 22.34 0.78 -11.77
CA PHE A 290 23.24 0.00 -10.91
C PHE A 290 22.48 -0.95 -9.95
N ARG A 291 21.19 -0.70 -9.73
CA ARG A 291 20.36 -1.46 -8.80
C ARG A 291 19.94 -2.79 -9.41
N PRO A 292 20.21 -3.92 -8.74
CA PRO A 292 19.76 -5.22 -9.24
C PRO A 292 18.23 -5.38 -9.27
N GLU A 293 17.53 -4.83 -8.29
CA GLU A 293 16.08 -4.92 -8.13
C GLU A 293 15.48 -3.58 -7.71
N MET A 294 14.23 -3.35 -8.13
CA MET A 294 13.49 -2.13 -7.81
C MET A 294 12.01 -2.46 -7.64
N HIS A 295 11.58 -2.64 -6.40
CA HIS A 295 10.19 -2.88 -6.05
C HIS A 295 9.89 -2.53 -4.60
N ASP A 296 8.65 -2.16 -4.30
CA ASP A 296 8.18 -1.93 -2.95
C ASP A 296 7.51 -3.14 -2.33
N SER A 297 7.13 -4.06 -3.17
CA SER A 297 6.61 -5.36 -2.82
C SER A 297 7.08 -6.33 -3.89
N ASP A 298 7.55 -7.50 -3.48
CA ASP A 298 7.98 -8.56 -4.38
C ASP A 298 6.86 -9.57 -4.66
N GLY A 299 5.79 -9.61 -3.86
CA GLY A 299 4.70 -10.55 -4.10
C GLY A 299 3.40 -10.29 -3.37
N LEU A 300 2.38 -11.01 -3.84
CA LEU A 300 1.07 -11.12 -3.20
C LEU A 300 1.05 -12.35 -2.29
N LEU A 301 0.79 -12.14 -1.01
CA LEU A 301 0.55 -13.19 -0.02
C LEU A 301 -0.95 -13.32 0.25
N ILE A 302 -1.48 -14.55 0.26
CA ILE A 302 -2.90 -14.85 0.47
C ILE A 302 -3.05 -15.92 1.54
N GLN A 303 -3.96 -15.70 2.51
CA GLN A 303 -4.49 -16.73 3.37
C GLN A 303 -5.95 -17.00 3.03
N SER A 304 -6.23 -18.19 2.51
CA SER A 304 -7.59 -18.58 2.13
C SER A 304 -8.53 -18.71 3.34
N GLY A 305 -9.83 -18.75 3.12
CA GLY A 305 -10.83 -19.01 4.17
C GLY A 305 -10.64 -20.38 4.86
N LYS A 306 -10.01 -21.34 4.19
CA LYS A 306 -9.65 -22.66 4.76
C LYS A 306 -8.34 -22.64 5.55
N GLY A 307 -7.54 -21.58 5.42
CA GLY A 307 -6.26 -21.40 6.11
C GLY A 307 -5.03 -21.74 5.28
N ASP A 308 -5.20 -22.13 4.01
CA ASP A 308 -4.09 -22.39 3.11
C ASP A 308 -3.39 -21.08 2.73
N TRP A 309 -2.07 -21.13 2.58
CA TRP A 309 -1.24 -20.01 2.19
C TRP A 309 -0.79 -20.11 0.73
N SER A 310 -0.79 -18.98 0.05
CA SER A 310 -0.29 -18.87 -1.32
C SER A 310 0.58 -17.63 -1.49
N TRP A 311 1.66 -17.79 -2.24
CA TRP A 311 2.59 -16.76 -2.63
C TRP A 311 2.60 -16.59 -4.14
N ARG A 312 2.39 -15.36 -4.61
CA ARG A 312 2.41 -15.02 -6.03
C ARG A 312 3.39 -13.87 -6.27
N PRO A 313 4.61 -14.15 -6.79
CA PRO A 313 5.58 -13.11 -7.16
C PRO A 313 4.98 -12.10 -8.14
N LEU A 314 5.28 -10.81 -7.96
CA LEU A 314 4.83 -9.74 -8.86
C LEU A 314 5.64 -9.72 -10.16
N LYS A 315 5.12 -8.98 -11.14
CA LYS A 315 5.73 -8.76 -12.45
C LYS A 315 5.51 -7.34 -12.93
N ASN A 316 6.36 -6.91 -13.86
CA ASN A 316 6.12 -5.76 -14.72
C ASN A 316 5.77 -6.22 -16.14
N PRO A 317 4.48 -6.44 -16.44
CA PRO A 317 4.07 -7.01 -17.72
C PRO A 317 4.18 -6.00 -18.87
N PHE A 318 4.27 -6.45 -20.12
CA PHE A 318 4.26 -5.58 -21.30
C PHE A 318 2.92 -4.89 -21.54
N ILE A 319 1.85 -5.56 -21.18
CA ILE A 319 0.48 -5.08 -21.23
C ILE A 319 -0.20 -5.35 -19.89
N GLN A 320 -1.16 -4.52 -19.52
CA GLN A 320 -1.93 -4.72 -18.29
C GLN A 320 -2.38 -6.16 -18.14
N LYS A 321 -2.13 -6.71 -16.94
CA LYS A 321 -2.63 -8.03 -16.53
C LYS A 321 -3.55 -7.88 -15.34
N VAL A 322 -4.60 -8.68 -15.30
CA VAL A 322 -5.50 -8.79 -14.15
C VAL A 322 -5.58 -10.26 -13.77
N SER A 323 -5.20 -10.54 -12.53
CA SER A 323 -5.27 -11.88 -11.95
C SER A 323 -6.37 -11.94 -10.90
N TYR A 324 -7.17 -12.98 -10.92
CA TYR A 324 -8.31 -13.19 -10.04
C TYR A 324 -8.06 -14.41 -9.13
N PHE A 325 -8.33 -14.24 -7.84
CA PHE A 325 -8.25 -15.32 -6.86
C PHE A 325 -9.59 -15.39 -6.12
N ASP A 326 -10.46 -16.27 -6.60
CA ASP A 326 -11.78 -16.49 -5.99
C ASP A 326 -11.64 -17.08 -4.60
N ALA A 327 -12.36 -16.55 -3.65
CA ALA A 327 -12.36 -17.00 -2.27
C ALA A 327 -13.70 -16.77 -1.58
N SER A 328 -13.94 -17.52 -0.50
CA SER A 328 -15.02 -17.28 0.44
C SER A 328 -14.42 -17.08 1.83
N ASP A 329 -14.88 -16.03 2.52
CA ASP A 329 -14.42 -15.68 3.86
C ASP A 329 -12.87 -15.68 3.97
N ILE A 330 -12.22 -14.95 3.07
CA ILE A 330 -10.75 -14.82 3.06
C ILE A 330 -10.25 -14.40 4.45
N ARG A 331 -9.17 -15.02 4.94
CA ARG A 331 -8.61 -14.71 6.25
C ARG A 331 -7.62 -13.56 6.22
N GLY A 332 -6.90 -13.41 5.10
CA GLY A 332 -5.98 -12.29 4.93
C GLY A 332 -5.35 -12.26 3.56
N TYR A 333 -4.81 -11.08 3.22
CA TYR A 333 -4.01 -10.86 2.01
C TYR A 333 -3.10 -9.65 2.17
N GLY A 334 -2.05 -9.59 1.38
CA GLY A 334 -1.16 -8.44 1.44
C GLY A 334 -0.18 -8.38 0.28
N LEU A 335 0.32 -7.18 0.05
CA LEU A 335 1.50 -6.96 -0.79
C LEU A 335 2.72 -6.98 0.14
N ALA A 336 3.58 -7.96 -0.08
CA ALA A 336 4.71 -8.23 0.81
C ALA A 336 6.03 -7.89 0.13
N GLN A 337 6.94 -7.30 0.92
CA GLN A 337 8.34 -7.13 0.60
C GLN A 337 9.11 -8.17 1.44
N ARG A 338 9.48 -9.29 0.84
CA ARG A 338 10.19 -10.40 1.49
C ARG A 338 11.70 -10.27 1.38
N ASP A 339 12.16 -9.73 0.27
CA ASP A 339 13.58 -9.47 0.08
C ASP A 339 14.01 -8.28 0.94
N ARG A 340 14.92 -8.55 1.88
CA ARG A 340 15.45 -7.59 2.85
C ARG A 340 16.97 -7.42 2.71
N ALA A 341 17.55 -7.97 1.65
CA ALA A 341 18.97 -7.88 1.42
C ALA A 341 19.32 -6.55 0.73
N PHE A 342 20.06 -5.68 1.41
CA PHE A 342 20.54 -4.43 0.81
C PHE A 342 21.28 -4.67 -0.51
N ASP A 343 22.05 -5.77 -0.60
CA ASP A 343 22.81 -6.11 -1.81
C ASP A 343 21.95 -6.32 -3.06
N HIS A 344 20.66 -6.60 -2.89
CA HIS A 344 19.75 -6.74 -4.00
C HIS A 344 19.21 -5.41 -4.51
N TYR A 345 19.33 -4.32 -3.75
CA TYR A 345 18.83 -2.99 -4.12
C TYR A 345 19.92 -1.96 -4.34
N GLN A 346 20.96 -1.95 -3.49
CA GLN A 346 22.09 -0.99 -3.53
C GLN A 346 21.66 0.50 -3.43
N ASP A 347 20.45 0.80 -2.97
CA ASP A 347 19.90 2.15 -2.91
C ASP A 347 19.79 2.64 -1.47
N ILE A 348 20.77 3.44 -1.03
CA ILE A 348 20.84 3.99 0.33
C ILE A 348 19.72 5.03 0.58
N GLU A 349 19.29 5.76 -0.45
CA GLU A 349 18.30 6.84 -0.28
C GLU A 349 16.88 6.29 -0.20
N LEU A 350 16.55 5.35 -1.06
CA LEU A 350 15.20 4.79 -1.16
C LEU A 350 14.98 3.60 -0.24
N ALA A 351 16.07 2.95 0.23
CA ALA A 351 16.05 1.86 1.22
C ALA A 351 14.91 0.86 1.01
N TYR A 352 14.88 0.22 -0.17
CA TYR A 352 13.81 -0.71 -0.56
C TYR A 352 13.66 -1.88 0.42
N GLU A 353 14.76 -2.33 1.04
CA GLU A 353 14.80 -3.39 2.04
C GLU A 353 14.05 -3.01 3.33
N ALA A 354 13.86 -1.71 3.60
CA ALA A 354 13.15 -1.20 4.77
C ALA A 354 11.67 -0.88 4.50
N ARG A 355 11.15 -1.13 3.28
CA ARG A 355 9.74 -0.88 2.95
C ARG A 355 8.84 -1.93 3.55
N PRO A 356 7.67 -1.55 4.13
CA PRO A 356 6.82 -2.51 4.83
C PRO A 356 6.08 -3.46 3.89
N THR A 357 5.76 -4.63 4.40
CA THR A 357 4.65 -5.44 3.96
C THR A 357 3.36 -4.84 4.53
N TYR A 358 2.31 -4.66 3.73
CA TYR A 358 0.97 -4.38 4.24
C TYR A 358 0.13 -5.64 4.21
N TRP A 359 -0.29 -6.08 5.39
CA TRP A 359 -1.14 -7.24 5.60
C TRP A 359 -2.54 -6.81 6.01
N ILE A 360 -3.55 -7.26 5.28
CA ILE A 360 -4.97 -7.00 5.52
C ILE A 360 -5.61 -8.24 6.13
N GLU A 361 -6.29 -8.07 7.26
CA GLU A 361 -7.11 -9.08 7.93
C GLU A 361 -8.57 -8.57 8.01
N PRO A 362 -9.53 -9.22 7.34
CA PRO A 362 -10.93 -8.90 7.47
C PRO A 362 -11.42 -8.92 8.92
N ARG A 363 -12.26 -7.98 9.28
CA ARG A 363 -13.02 -7.99 10.53
C ARG A 363 -14.42 -8.52 10.25
N GLY A 364 -14.73 -9.69 10.79
CA GLY A 364 -15.91 -10.45 10.43
C GLY A 364 -15.77 -11.17 9.10
N LYS A 365 -16.90 -11.59 8.55
CA LYS A 365 -16.96 -12.34 7.29
C LYS A 365 -17.21 -11.39 6.12
N TRP A 366 -16.37 -11.51 5.08
CA TRP A 366 -16.55 -10.75 3.84
C TRP A 366 -17.34 -11.53 2.77
N GLY A 367 -17.69 -12.79 3.05
CA GLY A 367 -18.48 -13.64 2.16
C GLY A 367 -17.74 -14.12 0.94
N GLU A 368 -18.49 -14.40 -0.13
CA GLU A 368 -17.93 -14.76 -1.42
C GLU A 368 -17.43 -13.53 -2.18
N GLY A 369 -16.30 -13.67 -2.84
CA GLY A 369 -15.69 -12.62 -3.63
C GLY A 369 -14.38 -13.09 -4.24
N ARG A 370 -13.55 -12.13 -4.66
CA ARG A 370 -12.23 -12.43 -5.21
C ARG A 370 -11.23 -11.33 -4.88
N LEU A 371 -9.98 -11.70 -4.74
CA LEU A 371 -8.89 -10.75 -4.85
C LEU A 371 -8.66 -10.44 -6.34
N GLU A 372 -8.49 -9.19 -6.62
CA GLU A 372 -8.15 -8.66 -7.93
C GLU A 372 -6.76 -8.04 -7.84
N LEU A 373 -5.78 -8.68 -8.49
CA LEU A 373 -4.43 -8.15 -8.65
C LEU A 373 -4.29 -7.60 -10.06
N ILE A 374 -4.01 -6.30 -10.15
CA ILE A 374 -3.80 -5.58 -11.40
C ILE A 374 -2.34 -5.20 -11.47
N GLU A 375 -1.66 -5.60 -12.55
CA GLU A 375 -0.28 -5.26 -12.86
C GLU A 375 -0.27 -4.44 -14.15
N LEU A 376 0.16 -3.20 -14.08
CA LEU A 376 0.28 -2.28 -15.21
C LEU A 376 1.72 -2.29 -15.73
N ALA A 377 1.88 -2.13 -17.05
CA ALA A 377 3.21 -1.92 -17.63
C ALA A 377 3.78 -0.58 -17.18
N THR A 378 5.01 -0.58 -16.65
CA THR A 378 5.75 0.64 -16.35
C THR A 378 7.13 0.62 -16.99
N LYS A 379 7.65 1.81 -17.27
CA LYS A 379 8.99 1.99 -17.86
C LYS A 379 10.03 2.47 -16.84
N ASP A 380 9.56 2.80 -15.64
CA ASP A 380 10.40 3.29 -14.55
C ASP A 380 9.74 3.04 -13.18
N GLU A 381 10.49 3.28 -12.12
CA GLU A 381 10.06 3.12 -10.72
C GLU A 381 9.10 4.20 -10.20
N THR A 382 8.80 5.22 -11.01
CA THR A 382 8.07 6.40 -10.52
C THR A 382 6.56 6.20 -10.48
N ALA A 383 6.06 5.15 -11.14
CA ALA A 383 4.64 4.84 -11.20
C ALA A 383 4.28 3.67 -10.27
N ASP A 384 3.25 3.86 -9.45
CA ASP A 384 2.60 2.75 -8.75
C ASP A 384 1.85 1.91 -9.80
N ASN A 385 2.42 0.75 -10.17
CA ASN A 385 1.92 -0.09 -11.24
C ASN A 385 1.23 -1.38 -10.78
N VAL A 386 1.09 -1.54 -9.47
CA VAL A 386 0.42 -2.71 -8.86
C VAL A 386 -0.75 -2.25 -8.02
N VAL A 387 -1.94 -2.81 -8.24
CA VAL A 387 -3.13 -2.59 -7.41
C VAL A 387 -3.71 -3.92 -7.00
N LEU A 388 -4.04 -4.06 -5.73
CA LEU A 388 -4.67 -5.24 -5.14
C LEU A 388 -5.90 -4.81 -4.37
N ALA A 389 -7.04 -5.48 -4.55
CA ALA A 389 -8.25 -5.21 -3.77
C ALA A 389 -9.12 -6.47 -3.63
N TRP A 390 -9.91 -6.54 -2.57
CA TRP A 390 -10.98 -7.51 -2.45
C TRP A 390 -12.25 -7.00 -3.14
N ARG A 391 -12.78 -7.74 -4.09
CA ARG A 391 -14.05 -7.45 -4.77
C ARG A 391 -15.13 -8.39 -4.30
N PRO A 392 -16.19 -7.90 -3.63
CA PRO A 392 -17.35 -8.71 -3.28
C PRO A 392 -18.01 -9.29 -4.54
N LYS A 393 -18.55 -10.51 -4.44
CA LYS A 393 -19.31 -11.14 -5.54
C LYS A 393 -20.61 -10.40 -5.81
N GLU A 394 -21.30 -10.01 -4.75
CA GLU A 394 -22.59 -9.32 -4.86
C GLU A 394 -22.38 -7.82 -5.07
N PRO A 395 -23.14 -7.20 -5.99
CA PRO A 395 -23.11 -5.75 -6.18
C PRO A 395 -23.57 -5.00 -4.94
N VAL A 396 -22.94 -3.86 -4.68
CA VAL A 396 -23.40 -2.96 -3.62
C VAL A 396 -24.61 -2.16 -4.11
N ALA A 397 -25.74 -2.34 -3.47
CA ALA A 397 -27.01 -1.73 -3.84
C ALA A 397 -27.15 -0.31 -3.26
N PRO A 398 -27.76 0.65 -4.01
CA PRO A 398 -28.03 1.98 -3.50
C PRO A 398 -29.10 1.95 -2.39
N GLY A 399 -29.08 2.99 -1.54
CA GLY A 399 -30.08 3.18 -0.48
C GLY A 399 -29.92 2.26 0.73
N LYS A 400 -28.90 1.40 0.76
CA LYS A 400 -28.54 0.58 1.91
C LYS A 400 -27.10 0.82 2.31
N PRO A 401 -26.79 0.93 3.62
CA PRO A 401 -25.42 1.01 4.07
C PRO A 401 -24.67 -0.31 3.77
N PHE A 402 -23.48 -0.20 3.19
CA PHE A 402 -22.54 -1.29 3.01
C PHE A 402 -21.40 -1.11 4.00
N SER A 403 -21.39 -1.91 5.08
CA SER A 403 -20.41 -1.78 6.14
C SER A 403 -19.42 -2.93 6.13
N PHE A 404 -18.14 -2.61 6.34
CA PHE A 404 -17.06 -3.58 6.47
C PHE A 404 -15.97 -3.04 7.39
N GLY A 405 -15.12 -3.94 7.87
CA GLY A 405 -13.95 -3.57 8.65
C GLY A 405 -12.78 -4.47 8.35
N TYR A 406 -11.59 -3.97 8.63
CA TYR A 406 -10.35 -4.73 8.51
C TYR A 406 -9.26 -4.17 9.42
N ARG A 407 -8.26 -4.99 9.66
CA ARG A 407 -6.98 -4.58 10.22
C ARG A 407 -5.96 -4.50 9.10
N LEU A 408 -5.19 -3.42 9.04
CA LEU A 408 -3.97 -3.31 8.26
C LEU A 408 -2.79 -3.31 9.23
N THR A 409 -1.82 -4.20 9.00
CA THR A 409 -0.57 -4.24 9.75
C THR A 409 0.59 -3.89 8.82
N ALA A 410 1.40 -2.91 9.20
CA ALA A 410 2.65 -2.57 8.51
C ALA A 410 3.80 -3.30 9.20
N LEU A 411 4.37 -4.32 8.55
CA LEU A 411 5.38 -5.19 9.13
C LEU A 411 6.61 -5.31 8.22
N LEU A 412 7.77 -5.54 8.78
CA LEU A 412 8.98 -5.88 8.03
C LEU A 412 9.09 -7.38 7.79
N GLU A 413 8.69 -8.19 8.76
CA GLU A 413 8.88 -9.64 8.71
C GLU A 413 7.54 -10.37 8.65
N ASP A 414 7.27 -11.03 7.50
CA ASP A 414 6.04 -11.80 7.30
C ASP A 414 6.14 -13.28 7.72
N ALA A 415 7.33 -13.75 8.11
CA ALA A 415 7.57 -15.15 8.46
C ALA A 415 6.67 -15.67 9.59
N ARG A 416 6.22 -14.79 10.49
CA ARG A 416 5.33 -15.15 11.59
C ARG A 416 3.86 -15.32 11.20
N LEU A 417 3.46 -14.83 10.02
CA LEU A 417 2.08 -14.95 9.55
C LEU A 417 1.73 -16.39 9.24
N SER A 418 2.68 -17.15 8.66
CA SER A 418 2.51 -18.57 8.34
C SER A 418 3.54 -19.45 9.08
N PRO A 419 3.12 -20.53 9.73
CA PRO A 419 4.03 -21.48 10.35
C PRO A 419 4.74 -22.40 9.34
N ALA A 420 4.25 -22.48 8.10
CA ALA A 420 4.79 -23.33 7.04
C ALA A 420 6.05 -22.74 6.42
N GLY A 421 6.79 -23.55 5.69
CA GLY A 421 7.87 -23.08 4.83
C GLY A 421 7.34 -22.08 3.78
N ARG A 422 8.13 -21.08 3.45
CA ARG A 422 7.77 -20.00 2.53
C ARG A 422 8.72 -19.91 1.35
N VAL A 423 8.26 -19.40 0.23
CA VAL A 423 9.10 -19.06 -0.92
C VAL A 423 9.92 -17.83 -0.56
N VAL A 424 11.23 -17.93 -0.65
CA VAL A 424 12.16 -16.82 -0.38
C VAL A 424 12.80 -16.26 -1.65
N ASN A 425 12.89 -17.07 -2.72
CA ASN A 425 13.34 -16.61 -4.04
C ASN A 425 12.55 -17.30 -5.14
N THR A 426 12.38 -16.63 -6.27
CA THR A 426 11.82 -17.17 -7.50
C THR A 426 12.69 -16.78 -8.69
N PHE A 427 13.19 -17.77 -9.42
CA PHE A 427 13.99 -17.54 -10.64
C PHE A 427 13.36 -18.21 -11.83
N SER A 428 13.60 -17.67 -13.02
CA SER A 428 13.23 -18.29 -14.27
C SER A 428 14.37 -18.24 -15.29
N ALA A 429 14.51 -19.29 -16.11
CA ALA A 429 15.55 -19.39 -17.12
C ALA A 429 15.08 -20.25 -18.31
N PRO A 430 15.73 -20.15 -19.47
CA PRO A 430 15.59 -21.15 -20.53
C PRO A 430 15.90 -22.56 -20.00
N VAL A 431 15.21 -23.58 -20.52
CA VAL A 431 15.55 -24.98 -20.21
C VAL A 431 16.83 -25.37 -20.91
N GLY A 432 17.75 -25.98 -20.17
CA GLY A 432 19.04 -26.46 -20.65
C GLY A 432 20.22 -25.93 -19.81
N ALA A 433 21.36 -26.60 -19.89
CA ALA A 433 22.59 -26.11 -19.30
C ALA A 433 23.42 -25.42 -20.37
N LEU A 434 24.13 -24.34 -20.00
CA LEU A 434 25.10 -23.69 -20.87
C LEU A 434 26.12 -24.72 -21.38
N GLY A 435 26.27 -24.82 -22.72
CA GLY A 435 27.19 -25.77 -23.36
C GLY A 435 26.67 -27.21 -23.51
N SER A 436 25.48 -27.53 -23.01
CA SER A 436 24.80 -28.79 -23.33
C SER A 436 24.06 -28.66 -24.65
N GLY A 437 24.04 -29.69 -25.48
CA GLY A 437 23.24 -29.75 -26.70
C GLY A 437 21.74 -29.84 -26.45
N GLU A 438 21.32 -29.97 -25.20
CA GLU A 438 19.94 -30.01 -24.77
C GLU A 438 19.44 -28.58 -24.47
N GLN A 439 18.97 -27.91 -25.50
CA GLN A 439 18.18 -26.69 -25.31
C GLN A 439 16.69 -27.03 -25.32
N GLY A 440 15.95 -26.50 -24.36
CA GLY A 440 14.49 -26.56 -24.42
C GLY A 440 13.99 -25.93 -25.72
N GLY A 441 13.01 -26.56 -26.39
CA GLY A 441 12.38 -26.00 -27.56
C GLY A 441 11.58 -24.72 -27.23
N PRO A 442 11.09 -24.00 -28.26
CA PRO A 442 10.17 -22.89 -28.06
C PRO A 442 9.03 -23.29 -27.12
N GLY A 443 8.56 -22.36 -26.31
CA GLY A 443 7.53 -22.63 -25.30
C GLY A 443 8.01 -23.47 -24.10
N SER A 444 9.33 -23.55 -23.86
CA SER A 444 9.88 -24.27 -22.70
C SER A 444 10.63 -23.33 -21.77
N ARG A 445 10.34 -23.39 -20.46
CA ARG A 445 10.99 -22.56 -19.45
C ARG A 445 11.20 -23.31 -18.14
N ARG A 446 12.30 -23.01 -17.48
CA ARG A 446 12.63 -23.50 -16.13
C ARG A 446 12.23 -22.48 -15.09
N PHE A 447 11.59 -22.95 -14.02
CA PHE A 447 11.28 -22.16 -12.83
C PHE A 447 11.95 -22.81 -11.62
N MET A 448 12.54 -21.99 -10.78
CA MET A 448 13.25 -22.41 -9.58
C MET A 448 12.72 -21.60 -8.40
N MET A 449 12.23 -22.28 -7.38
CA MET A 449 11.70 -21.68 -6.17
C MET A 449 12.51 -22.18 -4.97
N ASP A 450 13.09 -21.24 -4.21
CA ASP A 450 13.72 -21.56 -2.93
C ASP A 450 12.69 -21.48 -1.82
N PHE A 451 12.49 -22.58 -1.12
CA PHE A 451 11.64 -22.67 0.05
C PHE A 451 12.48 -22.75 1.31
N ALA A 452 12.15 -21.91 2.32
CA ALA A 452 12.83 -21.87 3.60
C ALA A 452 11.85 -21.58 4.75
N GLY A 453 12.32 -21.73 5.99
CA GLY A 453 11.49 -21.54 7.18
C GLY A 453 10.60 -22.75 7.48
N GLY A 454 9.79 -22.65 8.54
CA GLY A 454 9.04 -23.80 9.05
C GLY A 454 9.95 -25.01 9.25
N ASP A 455 9.47 -26.17 8.87
CA ASP A 455 10.20 -27.44 8.99
C ASP A 455 11.09 -27.77 7.77
N VAL A 456 11.17 -26.89 6.75
CA VAL A 456 11.92 -27.15 5.50
C VAL A 456 13.39 -27.46 5.77
N GLY A 457 14.02 -26.70 6.68
CA GLY A 457 15.44 -26.87 7.01
C GLY A 457 15.80 -28.23 7.55
N PHE A 458 14.88 -28.97 8.20
CA PHE A 458 15.11 -30.30 8.70
C PHE A 458 15.32 -31.35 7.58
N HIS A 459 14.84 -31.06 6.38
CA HIS A 459 14.95 -31.93 5.21
C HIS A 459 16.21 -31.70 4.36
N LEU A 460 17.13 -30.82 4.78
CA LEU A 460 18.38 -30.56 4.05
C LEU A 460 19.24 -31.83 3.88
N VAL A 461 19.24 -32.71 4.88
CA VAL A 461 20.05 -33.96 4.89
C VAL A 461 19.33 -35.14 4.22
N ASP A 462 18.01 -35.05 4.07
CA ASP A 462 17.18 -36.08 3.43
C ASP A 462 16.11 -35.44 2.55
N ALA A 463 16.56 -34.75 1.52
CA ALA A 463 15.67 -34.11 0.53
C ALA A 463 14.86 -35.16 -0.27
N GLY A 464 15.27 -36.42 -0.28
CA GLY A 464 14.55 -37.52 -0.91
C GLY A 464 13.21 -37.86 -0.24
N ALA A 465 13.02 -37.46 1.02
CA ALA A 465 11.77 -37.62 1.75
C ALA A 465 10.72 -36.53 1.40
N VAL A 466 11.12 -35.52 0.59
CA VAL A 466 10.26 -34.39 0.20
C VAL A 466 9.86 -34.52 -1.27
N GLU A 467 8.60 -34.28 -1.55
CA GLU A 467 8.01 -34.33 -2.89
C GLU A 467 7.68 -32.95 -3.39
N VAL A 468 7.99 -32.66 -4.67
CA VAL A 468 7.47 -31.48 -5.38
C VAL A 468 6.07 -31.79 -5.89
N VAL A 469 5.07 -31.13 -5.34
CA VAL A 469 3.71 -31.18 -5.88
C VAL A 469 3.51 -29.99 -6.80
N ALA A 470 3.42 -30.26 -8.10
CA ALA A 470 3.33 -29.22 -9.13
C ALA A 470 2.20 -29.49 -10.10
N SER A 471 1.53 -28.41 -10.56
CA SER A 471 0.49 -28.49 -11.57
C SER A 471 0.55 -27.28 -12.50
N VAL A 472 0.06 -27.45 -13.73
CA VAL A 472 -0.07 -26.41 -14.75
C VAL A 472 -1.48 -26.45 -15.34
N SER A 473 -2.04 -25.27 -15.67
CA SER A 473 -3.38 -25.18 -16.30
C SER A 473 -3.35 -25.51 -17.78
N ASN A 474 -2.21 -25.33 -18.44
CA ASN A 474 -2.00 -25.59 -19.85
C ASN A 474 -0.57 -26.09 -20.07
N GLY A 475 -0.37 -26.99 -21.04
CA GLY A 475 0.92 -27.60 -21.31
C GLY A 475 1.24 -28.77 -20.37
N LYS A 476 2.53 -28.98 -20.08
CA LYS A 476 3.01 -30.09 -19.23
C LYS A 476 4.25 -29.71 -18.44
N ILE A 477 4.38 -30.32 -17.27
CA ILE A 477 5.62 -30.36 -16.51
C ILE A 477 6.48 -31.49 -17.10
N VAL A 478 7.61 -31.11 -17.70
CA VAL A 478 8.54 -32.05 -18.34
C VAL A 478 9.43 -32.72 -17.31
N ARG A 479 9.82 -31.96 -16.29
CA ARG A 479 10.71 -32.40 -15.22
C ARG A 479 10.41 -31.63 -13.95
N SER A 480 10.53 -32.31 -12.80
CA SER A 480 10.53 -31.69 -11.47
C SER A 480 11.54 -32.39 -10.57
N PHE A 481 12.25 -31.62 -9.75
CA PHE A 481 13.20 -32.18 -8.79
C PHE A 481 13.50 -31.19 -7.65
N ILE A 482 14.08 -31.70 -6.59
CA ILE A 482 14.51 -30.93 -5.41
C ILE A 482 16.02 -30.95 -5.33
N THR A 483 16.60 -29.81 -4.93
CA THR A 483 18.01 -29.69 -4.57
C THR A 483 18.12 -29.03 -3.20
N PRO A 484 18.88 -29.60 -2.24
CA PRO A 484 19.18 -28.93 -0.99
C PRO A 484 19.86 -27.57 -1.24
N ASN A 485 19.38 -26.52 -0.57
CA ASN A 485 19.95 -25.19 -0.66
C ASN A 485 20.36 -24.69 0.74
N ALA A 486 21.57 -25.07 1.16
CA ALA A 486 22.10 -24.67 2.46
C ALA A 486 22.28 -23.15 2.62
N LYS A 487 22.30 -22.38 1.52
CA LYS A 487 22.47 -20.92 1.58
C LYS A 487 21.27 -20.21 2.20
N VAL A 488 20.08 -20.77 1.99
CA VAL A 488 18.83 -20.25 2.57
C VAL A 488 18.31 -21.14 3.71
N ASN A 489 19.10 -22.14 4.14
CA ASN A 489 18.65 -23.18 5.07
C ASN A 489 17.34 -23.84 4.61
N GLY A 490 17.27 -24.24 3.35
CA GLY A 490 16.05 -24.70 2.72
C GLY A 490 16.24 -25.60 1.50
N LEU A 491 15.20 -25.74 0.71
CA LEU A 491 15.14 -26.60 -0.46
C LEU A 491 14.79 -25.81 -1.71
N ARG A 492 15.48 -26.07 -2.81
CA ARG A 492 15.12 -25.54 -4.14
C ARG A 492 14.27 -26.54 -4.89
N ALA A 493 13.03 -26.21 -5.18
CA ALA A 493 12.22 -26.91 -6.17
C ALA A 493 12.51 -26.35 -7.56
N THR A 494 12.72 -27.23 -8.52
CA THR A 494 12.90 -26.87 -9.93
C THR A 494 11.86 -27.60 -10.76
N ILE A 495 11.17 -26.85 -11.64
CA ILE A 495 10.25 -27.42 -12.63
C ILE A 495 10.63 -26.93 -14.03
N ASP A 496 10.64 -27.83 -15.00
CA ASP A 496 10.72 -27.51 -16.43
C ASP A 496 9.32 -27.64 -17.03
N VAL A 497 8.80 -26.54 -17.57
CA VAL A 497 7.44 -26.46 -18.13
C VAL A 497 7.51 -26.27 -19.63
N SER A 498 6.61 -26.93 -20.37
CA SER A 498 6.46 -26.75 -21.80
C SER A 498 5.00 -26.48 -22.14
N ILE A 499 4.75 -25.40 -22.87
CA ILE A 499 3.44 -24.98 -23.39
C ILE A 499 3.50 -24.76 -24.88
N ALA A 500 2.35 -24.66 -25.54
CA ALA A 500 2.32 -24.23 -26.94
C ALA A 500 2.77 -22.78 -27.06
N ALA A 501 3.47 -22.46 -28.16
CA ALA A 501 3.93 -21.11 -28.42
C ALA A 501 2.78 -20.09 -28.38
N ARG A 502 3.04 -18.92 -27.82
CA ARG A 502 2.08 -17.81 -27.67
C ARG A 502 0.85 -18.17 -26.83
N THR A 503 0.98 -19.09 -25.89
CA THR A 503 -0.05 -19.39 -24.91
C THR A 503 0.41 -19.03 -23.50
N SER A 504 -0.49 -19.16 -22.52
CA SER A 504 -0.18 -18.96 -21.11
C SER A 504 -0.50 -20.19 -20.29
N THR A 505 0.12 -20.28 -19.13
CA THR A 505 -0.18 -21.31 -18.13
C THR A 505 -0.12 -20.73 -16.72
N ASP A 506 -1.09 -21.12 -15.89
CA ASP A 506 -1.04 -20.89 -14.45
C ASP A 506 -0.39 -22.12 -13.80
N MET A 507 0.57 -21.86 -12.94
CA MET A 507 1.37 -22.88 -12.26
C MET A 507 1.14 -22.80 -10.77
N ARG A 508 1.15 -23.97 -10.11
CA ARG A 508 1.11 -24.10 -8.66
C ARG A 508 2.17 -25.10 -8.23
N VAL A 509 2.98 -24.72 -7.24
CA VAL A 509 4.04 -25.58 -6.71
C VAL A 509 4.10 -25.45 -5.19
N PHE A 510 4.18 -26.57 -4.48
CA PHE A 510 4.48 -26.62 -3.07
C PHE A 510 5.27 -27.88 -2.73
N LEU A 511 5.90 -27.90 -1.59
CA LEU A 511 6.58 -29.08 -1.06
C LEU A 511 5.69 -29.84 -0.10
N ARG A 512 5.81 -31.18 -0.15
CA ARG A 512 5.06 -32.09 0.70
C ARG A 512 6.03 -33.12 1.33
N ALA A 513 5.89 -33.36 2.61
CA ALA A 513 6.63 -34.41 3.32
C ALA A 513 5.65 -35.29 4.09
N ALA A 514 5.85 -36.60 4.11
CA ALA A 514 4.99 -37.57 4.78
C ALA A 514 3.48 -37.37 4.48
N GLY A 515 3.14 -37.00 3.25
CA GLY A 515 1.77 -36.79 2.81
C GLY A 515 1.13 -35.46 3.25
N GLN A 516 1.84 -34.62 4.01
CA GLN A 516 1.34 -33.29 4.49
C GLN A 516 2.04 -32.14 3.78
N PRO A 517 1.34 -31.02 3.50
CA PRO A 517 1.96 -29.81 2.98
C PRO A 517 3.05 -29.32 3.94
N LEU A 518 4.26 -29.11 3.42
CA LEU A 518 5.41 -28.60 4.15
C LEU A 518 5.54 -27.08 3.99
N THR A 519 5.03 -26.54 2.89
CA THR A 519 5.20 -25.13 2.50
C THR A 519 3.89 -24.49 2.08
N GLU A 520 3.89 -23.16 1.98
CA GLU A 520 2.89 -22.44 1.21
C GLU A 520 2.93 -22.85 -0.26
N THR A 521 1.88 -22.50 -1.01
CA THR A 521 1.80 -22.75 -2.45
C THR A 521 2.33 -21.56 -3.22
N TRP A 522 3.41 -21.73 -3.98
CA TRP A 522 3.82 -20.80 -5.01
C TRP A 522 2.85 -20.85 -6.18
N VAL A 523 2.39 -19.67 -6.64
CA VAL A 523 1.47 -19.51 -7.77
C VAL A 523 2.08 -18.53 -8.77
N TYR A 524 2.07 -18.86 -10.05
CA TYR A 524 2.66 -18.00 -11.08
C TYR A 524 1.98 -18.18 -12.42
N THR A 525 1.75 -17.09 -13.13
CA THR A 525 1.27 -17.14 -14.52
C THR A 525 2.43 -16.84 -15.46
N TRP A 526 2.75 -17.77 -16.33
CA TRP A 526 3.74 -17.59 -17.37
C TRP A 526 3.09 -17.51 -18.75
N ASN A 527 3.53 -16.53 -19.55
CA ASN A 527 3.15 -16.38 -20.95
C ASN A 527 4.40 -16.61 -21.80
N ASP A 528 4.30 -17.42 -22.85
CA ASP A 528 5.33 -17.53 -23.87
C ASP A 528 5.06 -16.43 -24.91
N GLU A 529 5.68 -15.25 -24.71
CA GLU A 529 5.51 -14.04 -25.55
C GLU A 529 6.47 -14.04 -26.75
#